data_830c49be68bd2a3698bcaa542a08f9b8
#
_entry.id   830c49be68bd2a3698bcaa542a08f9b8
#
_cell.length_a   1.000
_cell.length_b   1.000
_cell.length_c   1.000
_cell.angle_alpha   90.00
_cell.angle_beta   90.00
_cell.angle_gamma   90.00
#
_symmetry.space_group_name_H-M   'P 1'
#
loop_
_entity.id
_entity.type
_entity.pdbx_description
1 polymer ?
#
loop_
_entity_poly.entity_id
_entity_poly.type
_entity_poly.pdbx_seq_one_letter_code
_entity_poly.pdbx_strand_id
1 'polypeptide(L)'
;MPTAFVTGATGFIGRHLVEVLREDGWTIVAGVRDTARAEKLLGDDITLVKADLLSPASIEKAMPDVADCVFHVAADVSSWSKDADRQYRTNVEGTATLLQSTLNKEIRRFVHVSSIVTYGEHEGVIDDFTPRLGATSWVSYVNTKSYAERKVKEAVERGLDAVIVNPTDIIGRYDDENWARLIKMVANGTLPAVPPGNGNFANGRAVAEGILAAYKLGNTGENYILGGPYATFHDFLSLAAAKLGKPKPKKPISPVVLKLYARVLEMVSKITGSRPAVTKEEAYFSCQSYRVNYERAINDLCYRDVPLEQSIDEAIAYLREKGDLTP
;
A
#
# COMPACT_ATOMS: atom_id res chain seq x y z
N MET A 1 -4.62 7.15 27.42
CA MET A 1 -4.42 7.31 25.97
C MET A 1 -4.12 5.93 25.41
N PRO A 2 -4.73 5.52 24.32
CA PRO A 2 -4.43 4.22 23.75
C PRO A 2 -3.00 4.19 23.17
N THR A 3 -2.37 3.02 23.18
CA THR A 3 -0.99 2.82 22.69
C THR A 3 -1.00 2.00 21.41
N ALA A 4 -0.30 2.51 20.37
CA ALA A 4 -0.12 1.86 19.09
C ALA A 4 1.33 1.43 18.86
N PHE A 5 1.56 0.19 18.43
CA PHE A 5 2.81 -0.20 17.81
C PHE A 5 2.65 -0.20 16.28
N VAL A 6 3.44 0.62 15.59
CA VAL A 6 3.28 0.83 14.14
C VAL A 6 4.53 0.36 13.40
N THR A 7 4.38 -0.58 12.47
CA THR A 7 5.43 -0.93 11.52
C THR A 7 5.17 -0.24 10.18
N GLY A 8 6.22 0.15 9.46
CA GLY A 8 6.08 0.88 8.20
C GLY A 8 5.68 2.35 8.35
N ALA A 9 5.83 2.94 9.54
CA ALA A 9 5.47 4.32 9.86
C ALA A 9 6.12 5.37 8.94
N THR A 10 7.31 5.11 8.40
CA THR A 10 8.03 6.02 7.50
C THR A 10 7.61 5.92 6.02
N GLY A 11 6.75 4.96 5.68
CA GLY A 11 6.21 4.77 4.33
C GLY A 11 5.04 5.72 4.02
N PHE A 12 4.55 5.67 2.79
CA PHE A 12 3.45 6.51 2.31
C PHE A 12 2.23 6.45 3.26
N ILE A 13 1.61 5.29 3.40
CA ILE A 13 0.42 5.11 4.26
C ILE A 13 0.79 5.22 5.75
N GLY A 14 1.99 4.77 6.13
CA GLY A 14 2.44 4.85 7.52
C GLY A 14 2.53 6.29 8.04
N ARG A 15 2.96 7.25 7.21
CA ARG A 15 3.00 8.67 7.58
C ARG A 15 1.60 9.25 7.79
N HIS A 16 0.65 8.95 6.90
CA HIS A 16 -0.75 9.32 7.11
C HIS A 16 -1.33 8.69 8.37
N LEU A 17 -1.04 7.40 8.62
CA LEU A 17 -1.53 6.72 9.82
C LEU A 17 -0.97 7.35 11.10
N VAL A 18 0.31 7.72 11.12
CA VAL A 18 0.91 8.43 12.26
C VAL A 18 0.20 9.76 12.51
N GLU A 19 -0.13 10.54 11.48
CA GLU A 19 -0.90 11.79 11.63
C GLU A 19 -2.30 11.53 12.20
N VAL A 20 -3.01 10.54 11.64
CA VAL A 20 -4.36 10.15 12.10
C VAL A 20 -4.34 9.70 13.57
N LEU A 21 -3.35 8.91 13.96
CA LEU A 21 -3.21 8.44 15.35
C LEU A 21 -2.87 9.59 16.31
N ARG A 22 -2.05 10.56 15.90
CA ARG A 22 -1.77 11.76 16.69
C ARG A 22 -3.04 12.57 16.97
N GLU A 23 -3.79 12.84 15.91
CA GLU A 23 -5.04 13.60 16.00
C GLU A 23 -6.09 12.90 16.88
N ASP A 24 -6.09 11.56 16.89
CA ASP A 24 -6.96 10.74 17.73
C ASP A 24 -6.40 10.52 19.15
N GLY A 25 -5.27 11.13 19.51
CA GLY A 25 -4.70 11.16 20.88
C GLY A 25 -3.98 9.88 21.28
N TRP A 26 -3.37 9.14 20.36
CA TRP A 26 -2.64 7.91 20.65
C TRP A 26 -1.19 8.16 21.08
N THR A 27 -0.71 7.33 22.00
CA THR A 27 0.72 7.13 22.22
C THR A 27 1.26 6.21 21.13
N ILE A 28 2.25 6.68 20.34
CA ILE A 28 2.76 5.96 19.18
C ILE A 28 4.16 5.44 19.45
N VAL A 29 4.35 4.13 19.28
CA VAL A 29 5.66 3.46 19.22
C VAL A 29 5.87 2.99 17.80
N ALA A 30 6.78 3.62 17.05
CA ALA A 30 7.06 3.27 15.67
C ALA A 30 8.28 2.35 15.57
N GLY A 31 8.06 1.10 15.14
CA GLY A 31 9.11 0.14 14.81
C GLY A 31 9.75 0.46 13.46
N VAL A 32 11.00 0.92 13.46
CA VAL A 32 11.69 1.40 12.26
C VAL A 32 13.11 0.81 12.16
N ARG A 33 13.60 0.65 10.92
CA ARG A 33 14.98 0.16 10.67
C ARG A 33 16.05 1.25 10.89
N ASP A 34 15.72 2.48 10.56
CA ASP A 34 16.58 3.66 10.63
C ASP A 34 15.86 4.75 11.42
N THR A 35 16.24 4.91 12.68
CA THR A 35 15.65 5.87 13.61
C THR A 35 15.98 7.31 13.24
N ALA A 36 17.17 7.60 12.73
CA ALA A 36 17.58 8.96 12.35
C ALA A 36 16.78 9.46 11.12
N ARG A 37 16.52 8.57 10.15
CA ARG A 37 15.63 8.89 9.04
C ARG A 37 14.19 9.04 9.49
N ALA A 38 13.74 8.19 10.40
CA ALA A 38 12.37 8.22 10.91
C ALA A 38 12.09 9.53 11.66
N GLU A 39 13.00 10.00 12.50
CA GLU A 39 12.89 11.25 13.23
C GLU A 39 12.68 12.45 12.30
N LYS A 40 13.44 12.51 11.19
CA LYS A 40 13.28 13.57 10.17
C LYS A 40 11.93 13.55 9.47
N LEU A 41 11.30 12.38 9.34
CA LEU A 41 10.04 12.21 8.61
C LEU A 41 8.80 12.31 9.51
N LEU A 42 8.95 11.91 10.76
CA LEU A 42 7.83 11.74 11.69
C LEU A 42 7.85 12.74 12.87
N GLY A 43 8.96 13.45 13.09
CA GLY A 43 9.15 14.33 14.25
C GLY A 43 9.59 13.56 15.49
N ASP A 44 9.69 14.27 16.62
CA ASP A 44 10.23 13.82 17.90
C ASP A 44 9.15 13.52 18.97
N ASP A 45 7.89 13.71 18.63
CA ASP A 45 6.74 13.55 19.54
C ASP A 45 6.23 12.09 19.63
N ILE A 46 6.88 11.15 18.94
CA ILE A 46 6.58 9.71 18.98
C ILE A 46 7.80 8.91 19.41
N THR A 47 7.57 7.74 19.99
CA THR A 47 8.67 6.85 20.37
C THR A 47 9.17 6.07 19.16
N LEU A 48 10.43 6.28 18.78
CA LEU A 48 11.08 5.53 17.70
C LEU A 48 11.90 4.38 18.29
N VAL A 49 11.62 3.15 17.86
CA VAL A 49 12.36 1.96 18.29
C VAL A 49 12.95 1.23 17.09
N LYS A 50 14.20 0.76 17.23
CA LYS A 50 14.83 -0.01 16.15
C LYS A 50 14.17 -1.38 16.06
N ALA A 51 13.57 -1.69 14.93
CA ALA A 51 12.84 -2.94 14.67
C ALA A 51 13.13 -3.45 13.25
N ASP A 52 13.46 -4.73 13.16
CA ASP A 52 13.61 -5.46 11.90
C ASP A 52 12.67 -6.65 11.90
N LEU A 53 11.73 -6.68 10.96
CA LEU A 53 10.75 -7.76 10.80
C LEU A 53 11.40 -9.13 10.56
N LEU A 54 12.62 -9.15 10.01
CA LEU A 54 13.37 -10.38 9.75
C LEU A 54 14.16 -10.89 10.96
N SER A 55 14.10 -10.18 12.09
CA SER A 55 14.76 -10.55 13.33
C SER A 55 13.75 -10.69 14.48
N PRO A 56 13.33 -11.92 14.84
CA PRO A 56 12.39 -12.15 15.95
C PRO A 56 12.82 -11.45 17.24
N ALA A 57 14.10 -11.54 17.60
CA ALA A 57 14.64 -10.87 18.80
C ALA A 57 14.54 -9.34 18.73
N SER A 58 14.67 -8.75 17.53
CA SER A 58 14.48 -7.32 17.31
C SER A 58 13.05 -6.89 17.54
N ILE A 59 12.08 -7.64 17.00
CA ILE A 59 10.64 -7.37 17.16
C ILE A 59 10.23 -7.55 18.61
N GLU A 60 10.64 -8.65 19.23
CA GLU A 60 10.31 -8.95 20.65
C GLU A 60 10.76 -7.83 21.59
N LYS A 61 11.97 -7.29 21.36
CA LYS A 61 12.51 -6.17 22.14
C LYS A 61 11.85 -4.83 21.83
N ALA A 62 11.44 -4.61 20.58
CA ALA A 62 10.89 -3.33 20.13
C ALA A 62 9.42 -3.14 20.45
N MET A 63 8.64 -4.23 20.42
CA MET A 63 7.20 -4.21 20.68
C MET A 63 6.94 -4.03 22.17
N PRO A 64 6.07 -3.09 22.59
CA PRO A 64 5.64 -2.96 23.98
C PRO A 64 4.99 -4.25 24.48
N ASP A 65 5.10 -4.54 25.78
CA ASP A 65 4.45 -5.73 26.38
C ASP A 65 2.93 -5.57 26.44
N VAL A 66 2.45 -4.33 26.52
CA VAL A 66 1.01 -3.99 26.52
C VAL A 66 0.77 -2.90 25.47
N ALA A 67 -0.16 -3.10 24.57
CA ALA A 67 -0.62 -2.08 23.63
C ALA A 67 -2.07 -2.34 23.18
N ASP A 68 -2.78 -1.26 22.82
CA ASP A 68 -4.14 -1.38 22.30
C ASP A 68 -4.16 -1.92 20.87
N CYS A 69 -3.16 -1.56 20.05
CA CYS A 69 -3.11 -2.03 18.69
C CYS A 69 -1.69 -2.17 18.13
N VAL A 70 -1.48 -3.23 17.36
CA VAL A 70 -0.38 -3.34 16.39
C VAL A 70 -0.94 -3.00 15.01
N PHE A 71 -0.45 -1.91 14.40
CA PHE A 71 -0.75 -1.55 13.02
C PHE A 71 0.39 -2.01 12.12
N HIS A 72 0.16 -3.05 11.32
CA HIS A 72 1.15 -3.62 10.42
C HIS A 72 0.98 -3.06 9.01
N VAL A 73 1.71 -1.96 8.73
CA VAL A 73 1.69 -1.26 7.43
C VAL A 73 2.93 -1.61 6.59
N ALA A 74 3.99 -2.10 7.22
CA ALA A 74 5.23 -2.43 6.53
C ALA A 74 5.03 -3.53 5.49
N ALA A 75 5.48 -3.28 4.27
CA ALA A 75 5.55 -4.27 3.20
C ALA A 75 6.66 -3.92 2.20
N ASP A 76 7.20 -4.92 1.52
CA ASP A 76 8.00 -4.76 0.31
C ASP A 76 7.06 -4.81 -0.89
N VAL A 77 6.95 -3.69 -1.59
CA VAL A 77 6.05 -3.50 -2.75
C VAL A 77 6.81 -3.56 -4.09
N SER A 78 8.02 -4.15 -4.10
CA SER A 78 8.81 -4.29 -5.31
C SER A 78 8.02 -5.01 -6.40
N SER A 79 8.19 -4.55 -7.63
CA SER A 79 7.61 -5.14 -8.83
C SER A 79 8.70 -5.72 -9.75
N TRP A 80 9.76 -6.29 -9.19
CA TRP A 80 10.83 -6.94 -9.95
C TRP A 80 11.11 -8.35 -9.44
N SER A 81 11.06 -9.31 -10.34
CA SER A 81 11.23 -10.74 -10.01
C SER A 81 12.54 -11.09 -9.27
N LYS A 82 13.60 -10.32 -9.45
CA LYS A 82 14.84 -10.50 -8.67
C LYS A 82 14.72 -10.16 -7.20
N ASP A 83 13.72 -9.40 -6.82
CA ASP A 83 13.43 -9.04 -5.43
C ASP A 83 12.48 -10.04 -4.73
N ALA A 84 12.04 -11.10 -5.43
CA ALA A 84 11.01 -12.03 -4.94
C ALA A 84 11.34 -12.66 -3.58
N ASP A 85 12.58 -13.12 -3.37
CA ASP A 85 13.01 -13.72 -2.10
C ASP A 85 13.00 -12.70 -0.95
N ARG A 86 13.50 -11.48 -1.20
CA ARG A 86 13.45 -10.40 -0.23
C ARG A 86 12.02 -10.02 0.11
N GLN A 87 11.16 -9.97 -0.90
CA GLN A 87 9.74 -9.65 -0.77
C GLN A 87 9.00 -10.72 0.03
N TYR A 88 9.26 -12.01 -0.24
CA TYR A 88 8.69 -13.12 0.52
C TYR A 88 9.11 -13.06 1.99
N ARG A 89 10.39 -12.90 2.25
CA ARG A 89 10.91 -12.77 3.62
C ARG A 89 10.26 -11.60 4.35
N THR A 90 10.21 -10.42 3.73
CA THR A 90 9.63 -9.23 4.36
C THR A 90 8.12 -9.37 4.59
N ASN A 91 7.38 -9.77 3.54
CA ASN A 91 5.92 -9.74 3.59
C ASN A 91 5.33 -10.96 4.31
N VAL A 92 5.93 -12.13 4.18
CA VAL A 92 5.38 -13.37 4.74
C VAL A 92 6.05 -13.73 6.07
N GLU A 93 7.38 -13.91 6.06
CA GLU A 93 8.11 -14.30 7.27
C GLU A 93 8.11 -13.17 8.30
N GLY A 94 8.29 -11.91 7.85
CA GLY A 94 8.23 -10.74 8.71
C GLY A 94 6.86 -10.54 9.35
N THR A 95 5.77 -10.76 8.59
CA THR A 95 4.40 -10.76 9.15
C THR A 95 4.23 -11.87 10.17
N ALA A 96 4.69 -13.09 9.87
CA ALA A 96 4.61 -14.21 10.82
C ALA A 96 5.39 -13.95 12.12
N THR A 97 6.58 -13.35 12.02
CA THR A 97 7.37 -12.93 13.18
C THR A 97 6.61 -11.93 14.05
N LEU A 98 6.00 -10.91 13.41
CA LEU A 98 5.24 -9.88 14.12
C LEU A 98 4.00 -10.46 14.80
N LEU A 99 3.26 -11.33 14.12
CA LEU A 99 2.09 -12.04 14.67
C LEU A 99 2.47 -12.90 15.88
N GLN A 100 3.60 -13.62 15.81
CA GLN A 100 4.04 -14.44 16.94
C GLN A 100 4.39 -13.57 18.16
N SER A 101 5.09 -12.45 17.99
CA SER A 101 5.37 -11.51 19.07
C SER A 101 4.08 -10.88 19.63
N THR A 102 3.11 -10.58 18.75
CA THR A 102 1.80 -10.07 19.17
C THR A 102 1.04 -11.06 20.05
N LEU A 103 1.07 -12.36 19.70
CA LEU A 103 0.43 -13.43 20.48
C LEU A 103 1.11 -13.70 21.84
N ASN A 104 2.37 -13.33 21.97
CA ASN A 104 3.14 -13.53 23.21
C ASN A 104 2.97 -12.38 24.23
N LYS A 105 2.29 -11.27 23.83
CA LYS A 105 2.17 -10.05 24.59
C LYS A 105 0.71 -9.65 24.79
N GLU A 106 0.44 -8.71 25.67
CA GLU A 106 -0.90 -8.22 25.95
C GLU A 106 -1.33 -7.16 24.92
N ILE A 107 -1.52 -7.61 23.68
CA ILE A 107 -1.96 -6.75 22.58
C ILE A 107 -3.43 -7.00 22.33
N ARG A 108 -4.24 -5.93 22.42
CA ARG A 108 -5.69 -6.04 22.31
C ARG A 108 -6.14 -6.37 20.88
N ARG A 109 -5.56 -5.73 19.85
CA ARG A 109 -5.95 -5.93 18.44
C ARG A 109 -4.77 -5.79 17.49
N PHE A 110 -4.83 -6.48 16.35
CA PHE A 110 -3.89 -6.39 15.25
C PHE A 110 -4.61 -5.91 13.98
N VAL A 111 -4.13 -4.85 13.33
CA VAL A 111 -4.66 -4.40 12.04
C VAL A 111 -3.61 -4.61 10.95
N HIS A 112 -3.92 -5.47 10.00
CA HIS A 112 -3.05 -5.78 8.87
C HIS A 112 -3.43 -4.97 7.63
N VAL A 113 -2.50 -4.18 7.12
CA VAL A 113 -2.67 -3.50 5.84
C VAL A 113 -2.22 -4.43 4.73
N SER A 114 -3.18 -5.06 4.08
CA SER A 114 -3.00 -5.92 2.93
C SER A 114 -3.09 -5.13 1.61
N SER A 115 -3.75 -5.65 0.59
CA SER A 115 -3.97 -4.99 -0.70
C SER A 115 -5.10 -5.67 -1.47
N ILE A 116 -5.76 -4.94 -2.35
CA ILE A 116 -6.74 -5.48 -3.31
C ILE A 116 -6.14 -6.57 -4.21
N VAL A 117 -4.83 -6.57 -4.44
CA VAL A 117 -4.16 -7.56 -5.29
C VAL A 117 -4.31 -9.00 -4.79
N THR A 118 -4.63 -9.22 -3.49
CA THR A 118 -4.84 -10.56 -2.92
C THR A 118 -6.07 -11.27 -3.49
N TYR A 119 -7.01 -10.52 -4.06
CA TYR A 119 -8.13 -11.11 -4.77
C TYR A 119 -7.70 -11.78 -6.08
N GLY A 120 -6.58 -11.34 -6.68
CA GLY A 120 -6.12 -11.87 -7.97
C GLY A 120 -6.93 -11.34 -9.16
N GLU A 121 -6.96 -12.09 -10.25
CA GLU A 121 -7.67 -11.70 -11.47
C GLU A 121 -9.15 -12.14 -11.41
N HIS A 122 -10.06 -11.20 -11.56
CA HIS A 122 -11.50 -11.43 -11.63
C HIS A 122 -12.12 -10.66 -12.78
N GLU A 123 -13.18 -11.21 -13.36
CA GLU A 123 -14.09 -10.48 -14.23
C GLU A 123 -15.16 -9.79 -13.40
N GLY A 124 -15.48 -8.51 -13.74
CA GLY A 124 -16.54 -7.76 -13.07
C GLY A 124 -16.10 -6.94 -11.86
N VAL A 125 -16.96 -6.92 -10.85
CA VAL A 125 -16.76 -6.13 -9.62
C VAL A 125 -16.25 -7.03 -8.51
N ILE A 126 -15.16 -6.63 -7.88
CA ILE A 126 -14.58 -7.29 -6.70
C ILE A 126 -15.23 -6.69 -5.45
N ASP A 127 -15.70 -7.51 -4.54
CA ASP A 127 -16.20 -7.15 -3.22
C ASP A 127 -15.48 -7.96 -2.13
N ASP A 128 -15.81 -7.69 -0.86
CA ASP A 128 -15.17 -8.35 0.29
C ASP A 128 -15.40 -9.86 0.34
N PHE A 129 -16.43 -10.38 -0.35
CA PHE A 129 -16.80 -11.81 -0.41
C PHE A 129 -16.21 -12.52 -1.64
N THR A 130 -15.67 -11.78 -2.59
CA THR A 130 -15.03 -12.33 -3.79
C THR A 130 -13.89 -13.28 -3.41
N PRO A 131 -13.80 -14.47 -4.01
CA PRO A 131 -12.72 -15.43 -3.72
C PRO A 131 -11.31 -14.84 -3.92
N ARG A 132 -10.37 -15.19 -3.03
CA ARG A 132 -8.98 -14.73 -3.10
C ARG A 132 -8.13 -15.68 -3.91
N LEU A 133 -7.79 -15.30 -5.13
CA LEU A 133 -7.00 -16.09 -6.08
C LEU A 133 -5.52 -15.70 -6.10
N GLY A 134 -5.13 -14.65 -5.39
CA GLY A 134 -3.78 -14.10 -5.46
C GLY A 134 -2.65 -15.06 -5.04
N ALA A 135 -2.93 -16.05 -4.19
CA ALA A 135 -1.93 -17.02 -3.75
C ALA A 135 -1.31 -17.85 -4.90
N THR A 136 -2.02 -18.01 -6.02
CA THR A 136 -1.56 -18.73 -7.21
C THR A 136 -0.96 -17.83 -8.29
N SER A 137 -0.86 -16.52 -8.03
CA SER A 137 -0.31 -15.56 -8.98
C SER A 137 1.18 -15.79 -9.22
N TRP A 138 1.62 -15.58 -10.45
CA TRP A 138 3.03 -15.56 -10.81
C TRP A 138 3.73 -14.27 -10.37
N VAL A 139 2.96 -13.23 -10.03
CA VAL A 139 3.47 -11.94 -9.54
C VAL A 139 3.80 -12.06 -8.07
N SER A 140 5.07 -11.91 -7.70
CA SER A 140 5.56 -12.11 -6.34
C SER A 140 4.83 -11.22 -5.32
N TYR A 141 4.58 -9.95 -5.62
CA TYR A 141 3.84 -9.07 -4.74
C TYR A 141 2.43 -9.59 -4.43
N VAL A 142 1.71 -10.06 -5.45
CA VAL A 142 0.36 -10.59 -5.31
C VAL A 142 0.33 -11.82 -4.40
N ASN A 143 1.20 -12.78 -4.65
CA ASN A 143 1.21 -14.02 -3.87
C ASN A 143 1.74 -13.81 -2.45
N THR A 144 2.77 -12.96 -2.25
CA THR A 144 3.31 -12.70 -0.90
C THR A 144 2.32 -11.95 -0.01
N LYS A 145 1.51 -11.02 -0.56
CA LYS A 145 0.41 -10.38 0.18
C LYS A 145 -0.68 -11.40 0.54
N SER A 146 -1.01 -12.31 -0.36
CA SER A 146 -1.98 -13.38 -0.10
C SER A 146 -1.49 -14.36 0.97
N TYR A 147 -0.21 -14.72 0.96
CA TYR A 147 0.37 -15.56 2.01
C TYR A 147 0.43 -14.84 3.37
N ALA A 148 0.71 -13.52 3.38
CA ALA A 148 0.66 -12.71 4.60
C ALA A 148 -0.75 -12.68 5.21
N GLU A 149 -1.80 -12.46 4.39
CA GLU A 149 -3.19 -12.53 4.87
C GLU A 149 -3.51 -13.90 5.48
N ARG A 150 -3.06 -14.98 4.85
CA ARG A 150 -3.26 -16.33 5.40
C ARG A 150 -2.60 -16.48 6.76
N LYS A 151 -1.39 -15.91 6.96
CA LYS A 151 -0.75 -15.91 8.28
C LYS A 151 -1.56 -15.15 9.33
N VAL A 152 -2.20 -14.05 8.95
CA VAL A 152 -3.11 -13.31 9.84
C VAL A 152 -4.34 -14.17 10.18
N LYS A 153 -4.96 -14.83 9.20
CA LYS A 153 -6.11 -15.73 9.45
C LYS A 153 -5.73 -16.91 10.36
N GLU A 154 -4.57 -17.55 10.13
CA GLU A 154 -4.03 -18.59 11.00
C GLU A 154 -3.82 -18.08 12.45
N ALA A 155 -3.42 -16.83 12.64
CA ALA A 155 -3.29 -16.21 13.96
C ALA A 155 -4.66 -15.93 14.61
N VAL A 156 -5.68 -15.57 13.83
CA VAL A 156 -7.06 -15.43 14.32
C VAL A 156 -7.60 -16.75 14.83
N GLU A 157 -7.35 -17.85 14.11
CA GLU A 157 -7.74 -19.21 14.57
C GLU A 157 -7.05 -19.59 15.90
N ARG A 158 -5.91 -18.98 16.21
CA ARG A 158 -5.18 -19.12 17.47
C ARG A 158 -5.64 -18.15 18.57
N GLY A 159 -6.68 -17.35 18.30
CA GLY A 159 -7.30 -16.44 19.26
C GLY A 159 -6.85 -14.97 19.16
N LEU A 160 -6.05 -14.59 18.15
CA LEU A 160 -5.70 -13.18 17.94
C LEU A 160 -6.92 -12.40 17.43
N ASP A 161 -7.24 -11.28 18.08
CA ASP A 161 -8.18 -10.31 17.51
C ASP A 161 -7.47 -9.52 16.40
N ALA A 162 -7.73 -9.87 15.14
CA ALA A 162 -7.12 -9.21 13.99
C ALA A 162 -8.13 -8.84 12.92
N VAL A 163 -7.91 -7.68 12.28
CA VAL A 163 -8.69 -7.16 11.15
C VAL A 163 -7.75 -6.91 9.97
N ILE A 164 -8.21 -7.18 8.76
CA ILE A 164 -7.45 -6.98 7.55
C ILE A 164 -8.10 -5.88 6.71
N VAL A 165 -7.32 -4.93 6.22
CA VAL A 165 -7.78 -3.94 5.25
C VAL A 165 -7.08 -4.16 3.90
N ASN A 166 -7.82 -4.03 2.82
CA ASN A 166 -7.36 -4.23 1.44
C ASN A 166 -7.50 -2.90 0.65
N PRO A 167 -6.53 -1.98 0.78
CA PRO A 167 -6.56 -0.77 -0.02
C PRO A 167 -6.42 -1.07 -1.52
N THR A 168 -7.02 -0.21 -2.34
CA THR A 168 -6.89 -0.23 -3.79
C THR A 168 -5.69 0.61 -4.26
N ASP A 169 -5.75 1.27 -5.41
CA ASP A 169 -4.69 2.14 -5.92
C ASP A 169 -4.62 3.41 -5.07
N ILE A 170 -3.57 3.55 -4.25
CA ILE A 170 -3.49 4.66 -3.30
C ILE A 170 -2.76 5.84 -3.92
N ILE A 171 -3.35 7.05 -3.79
CA ILE A 171 -2.79 8.31 -4.27
C ILE A 171 -2.96 9.41 -3.21
N GLY A 172 -2.11 10.44 -3.24
CA GLY A 172 -2.20 11.62 -2.38
C GLY A 172 -0.86 12.11 -1.88
N ARG A 173 -0.89 12.87 -0.79
CA ARG A 173 0.30 13.35 -0.08
C ARG A 173 1.19 12.17 0.34
N TYR A 174 2.49 12.34 0.36
CA TYR A 174 3.50 11.34 0.71
C TYR A 174 3.73 10.22 -0.30
N ASP A 175 3.03 10.19 -1.43
CA ASP A 175 3.39 9.32 -2.54
C ASP A 175 4.62 9.87 -3.27
N ASP A 176 5.72 9.13 -3.22
CA ASP A 176 6.98 9.51 -3.88
C ASP A 176 7.23 8.75 -5.19
N GLU A 177 6.77 7.49 -5.27
CA GLU A 177 7.27 6.53 -6.27
C GLU A 177 6.16 5.79 -7.03
N ASN A 178 4.91 5.82 -6.54
CA ASN A 178 3.81 5.11 -7.19
C ASN A 178 3.17 5.97 -8.30
N TRP A 179 1.98 6.46 -8.07
CA TRP A 179 1.26 7.33 -9.01
C TRP A 179 1.94 8.70 -9.19
N ALA A 180 2.61 9.19 -8.13
CA ALA A 180 3.43 10.41 -8.17
C ALA A 180 4.51 10.36 -9.26
N ARG A 181 5.10 9.18 -9.54
CA ARG A 181 6.06 9.02 -10.64
C ARG A 181 5.44 9.38 -11.99
N LEU A 182 4.22 8.94 -12.24
CA LEU A 182 3.51 9.26 -13.49
C LEU A 182 3.11 10.75 -13.55
N ILE A 183 2.70 11.36 -12.44
CA ILE A 183 2.45 12.79 -12.34
C ILE A 183 3.72 13.59 -12.69
N LYS A 184 4.87 13.21 -12.14
CA LYS A 184 6.18 13.80 -12.48
C LYS A 184 6.53 13.67 -13.97
N MET A 185 6.26 12.50 -14.55
CA MET A 185 6.48 12.29 -16.00
C MET A 185 5.57 13.17 -16.87
N VAL A 186 4.31 13.37 -16.48
CA VAL A 186 3.39 14.30 -17.16
C VAL A 186 3.90 15.74 -17.03
N ALA A 187 4.28 16.17 -15.84
CA ALA A 187 4.80 17.52 -15.59
C ALA A 187 6.03 17.84 -16.45
N ASN A 188 6.93 16.88 -16.57
CA ASN A 188 8.20 17.03 -17.30
C ASN A 188 8.09 16.70 -18.80
N GLY A 189 6.92 16.27 -19.29
CA GLY A 189 6.74 15.87 -20.69
C GLY A 189 7.50 14.60 -21.08
N THR A 190 7.86 13.76 -20.12
CA THR A 190 8.67 12.53 -20.30
C THR A 190 7.84 11.25 -20.25
N LEU A 191 6.51 11.35 -20.18
CA LEU A 191 5.64 10.18 -20.17
C LEU A 191 5.75 9.42 -21.52
N PRO A 192 6.33 8.21 -21.56
CA PRO A 192 6.60 7.53 -22.82
C PRO A 192 5.32 7.02 -23.48
N ALA A 193 4.36 6.58 -22.68
CA ALA A 193 3.07 6.08 -23.14
C ALA A 193 2.08 6.05 -21.97
N VAL A 194 0.78 6.11 -22.27
CA VAL A 194 -0.28 5.95 -21.30
C VAL A 194 -0.57 4.46 -21.10
N PRO A 195 -0.57 3.95 -19.86
CA PRO A 195 -0.93 2.57 -19.58
C PRO A 195 -2.42 2.30 -19.95
N PRO A 196 -2.75 1.08 -20.39
CA PRO A 196 -4.10 0.78 -20.90
C PRO A 196 -5.13 0.41 -19.83
N GLY A 197 -4.71 0.21 -18.58
CA GLY A 197 -5.56 -0.28 -17.50
C GLY A 197 -6.43 0.79 -16.85
N ASN A 198 -7.05 0.39 -15.76
CA ASN A 198 -7.88 1.21 -14.90
C ASN A 198 -7.79 0.69 -13.46
N GLY A 199 -8.34 1.44 -12.53
CA GLY A 199 -8.41 1.04 -11.13
C GLY A 199 -9.34 1.93 -10.31
N ASN A 200 -9.33 1.69 -9.01
CA ASN A 200 -10.04 2.49 -8.02
C ASN A 200 -9.01 3.25 -7.19
N PHE A 201 -9.05 4.59 -7.23
CA PHE A 201 -8.02 5.45 -6.63
C PHE A 201 -8.43 5.89 -5.23
N ALA A 202 -7.90 5.22 -4.22
CA ALA A 202 -8.13 5.57 -2.81
C ALA A 202 -7.19 6.71 -2.37
N ASN A 203 -7.72 7.66 -1.60
CA ASN A 203 -6.91 8.72 -1.00
C ASN A 203 -6.08 8.18 0.17
N GLY A 204 -4.79 8.56 0.27
CA GLY A 204 -3.89 8.07 1.30
C GLY A 204 -4.34 8.40 2.73
N ARG A 205 -4.90 9.60 2.94
CA ARG A 205 -5.44 10.02 4.24
C ARG A 205 -6.71 9.22 4.59
N ALA A 206 -7.63 9.08 3.65
CA ALA A 206 -8.85 8.29 3.85
C ALA A 206 -8.52 6.82 4.17
N VAL A 207 -7.53 6.23 3.48
CA VAL A 207 -7.05 4.86 3.80
C VAL A 207 -6.54 4.79 5.24
N ALA A 208 -5.75 5.76 5.70
CA ALA A 208 -5.26 5.80 7.08
C ALA A 208 -6.39 5.92 8.11
N GLU A 209 -7.40 6.73 7.83
CA GLU A 209 -8.62 6.83 8.65
C GLU A 209 -9.39 5.50 8.67
N GLY A 210 -9.49 4.83 7.50
CA GLY A 210 -10.06 3.49 7.40
C GLY A 210 -9.29 2.42 8.19
N ILE A 211 -7.96 2.50 8.26
CA ILE A 211 -7.13 1.63 9.09
C ILE A 211 -7.43 1.85 10.58
N LEU A 212 -7.55 3.10 11.05
CA LEU A 212 -7.94 3.39 12.42
C LEU A 212 -9.39 2.95 12.70
N ALA A 213 -10.30 3.15 11.75
CA ALA A 213 -11.68 2.69 11.86
C ALA A 213 -11.77 1.15 11.95
N ALA A 214 -10.92 0.42 11.22
CA ALA A 214 -10.83 -1.04 11.32
C ALA A 214 -10.41 -1.49 12.74
N TYR A 215 -9.53 -0.75 13.42
CA TYR A 215 -9.27 -0.99 14.84
C TYR A 215 -10.52 -0.76 15.70
N LYS A 216 -11.23 0.34 15.50
CA LYS A 216 -12.35 0.75 16.35
C LYS A 216 -13.61 -0.10 16.14
N LEU A 217 -13.93 -0.45 14.91
CA LEU A 217 -15.23 -0.94 14.45
C LEU A 217 -15.18 -2.29 13.71
N GLY A 218 -13.99 -2.68 13.22
CA GLY A 218 -13.86 -3.87 12.39
C GLY A 218 -14.11 -5.17 13.15
N ASN A 219 -14.72 -6.14 12.47
CA ASN A 219 -14.96 -7.47 13.02
C ASN A 219 -13.71 -8.35 12.92
N THR A 220 -13.42 -9.09 14.00
CA THR A 220 -12.28 -10.02 14.06
C THR A 220 -12.31 -11.04 12.92
N GLY A 221 -11.17 -11.22 12.28
CA GLY A 221 -11.01 -12.14 11.17
C GLY A 221 -11.53 -11.61 9.83
N GLU A 222 -12.15 -10.43 9.75
CA GLU A 222 -12.73 -9.91 8.53
C GLU A 222 -11.76 -9.08 7.71
N ASN A 223 -12.07 -8.99 6.40
CA ASN A 223 -11.38 -8.14 5.45
C ASN A 223 -12.29 -6.98 5.04
N TYR A 224 -11.71 -5.80 4.83
CA TYR A 224 -12.43 -4.62 4.36
C TYR A 224 -11.68 -3.96 3.19
N ILE A 225 -12.34 -3.85 2.04
CA ILE A 225 -11.78 -3.13 0.88
C ILE A 225 -11.86 -1.63 1.17
N LEU A 226 -10.72 -0.95 1.16
CA LEU A 226 -10.65 0.51 1.25
C LEU A 226 -10.46 1.06 -0.17
N GLY A 227 -11.59 1.28 -0.85
CA GLY A 227 -11.62 1.71 -2.24
C GLY A 227 -11.66 3.22 -2.41
N GLY A 228 -11.79 3.64 -3.67
CA GLY A 228 -11.97 5.04 -4.06
C GLY A 228 -12.58 5.15 -5.45
N PRO A 229 -12.69 6.37 -6.01
CA PRO A 229 -13.27 6.60 -7.32
C PRO A 229 -12.62 5.75 -8.41
N TYR A 230 -13.46 5.17 -9.27
CA TYR A 230 -12.98 4.45 -10.44
C TYR A 230 -12.55 5.41 -11.53
N ALA A 231 -11.39 5.16 -12.15
CA ALA A 231 -10.95 5.86 -13.35
C ALA A 231 -10.06 4.98 -14.23
N THR A 232 -10.03 5.27 -15.55
CA THR A 232 -8.97 4.73 -16.40
C THR A 232 -7.65 5.46 -16.11
N PHE A 233 -6.52 4.81 -16.34
CA PHE A 233 -5.22 5.49 -16.19
C PHE A 233 -5.08 6.68 -17.14
N HIS A 234 -5.77 6.64 -18.29
CA HIS A 234 -5.84 7.79 -19.19
C HIS A 234 -6.61 8.97 -18.59
N ASP A 235 -7.75 8.72 -17.93
CA ASP A 235 -8.52 9.79 -17.28
C ASP A 235 -7.76 10.38 -16.11
N PHE A 236 -7.16 9.53 -15.27
CA PHE A 236 -6.26 9.96 -14.19
C PHE A 236 -5.14 10.89 -14.69
N LEU A 237 -4.40 10.46 -15.72
CA LEU A 237 -3.28 11.24 -16.27
C LEU A 237 -3.76 12.49 -17.02
N SER A 238 -4.95 12.44 -17.63
CA SER A 238 -5.56 13.61 -18.28
C SER A 238 -5.93 14.68 -17.25
N LEU A 239 -6.47 14.25 -16.12
CA LEU A 239 -6.83 15.13 -15.01
C LEU A 239 -5.58 15.74 -14.38
N ALA A 240 -4.54 14.94 -14.13
CA ALA A 240 -3.25 15.44 -13.64
C ALA A 240 -2.61 16.44 -14.62
N ALA A 241 -2.66 16.17 -15.93
CA ALA A 241 -2.15 17.08 -16.96
C ALA A 241 -2.89 18.43 -16.94
N ALA A 242 -4.23 18.40 -16.84
CA ALA A 242 -5.03 19.63 -16.75
C ALA A 242 -4.65 20.48 -15.52
N LYS A 243 -4.48 19.86 -14.34
CA LYS A 243 -4.06 20.54 -13.10
C LYS A 243 -2.64 21.10 -13.15
N LEU A 244 -1.78 20.49 -13.97
CA LEU A 244 -0.40 20.91 -14.20
C LEU A 244 -0.26 21.92 -15.37
N GLY A 245 -1.36 22.27 -16.06
CA GLY A 245 -1.31 23.13 -17.25
C GLY A 245 -0.58 22.47 -18.44
N LYS A 246 -0.58 21.13 -18.50
CA LYS A 246 0.10 20.35 -19.55
C LYS A 246 -0.89 19.82 -20.59
N PRO A 247 -0.44 19.54 -21.82
CA PRO A 247 -1.28 18.94 -22.85
C PRO A 247 -1.84 17.59 -22.40
N LYS A 248 -3.08 17.31 -22.82
CA LYS A 248 -3.71 16.01 -22.56
C LYS A 248 -2.84 14.87 -23.11
N PRO A 249 -2.59 13.80 -22.34
CA PRO A 249 -1.82 12.64 -22.78
C PRO A 249 -2.47 11.96 -24.02
N LYS A 250 -1.64 11.31 -24.83
CA LYS A 250 -2.11 10.53 -25.98
C LYS A 250 -2.98 9.36 -25.54
N LYS A 251 -3.68 8.72 -26.49
CA LYS A 251 -4.45 7.50 -26.23
C LYS A 251 -3.57 6.39 -25.62
N PRO A 252 -4.12 5.53 -24.77
CA PRO A 252 -3.39 4.41 -24.19
C PRO A 252 -2.77 3.50 -25.27
N ILE A 253 -1.62 2.92 -24.96
CA ILE A 253 -1.01 1.90 -25.83
C ILE A 253 -1.77 0.57 -25.72
N SER A 254 -1.61 -0.29 -26.72
CA SER A 254 -2.18 -1.64 -26.66
C SER A 254 -1.57 -2.46 -25.52
N PRO A 255 -2.37 -3.22 -24.72
CA PRO A 255 -1.84 -4.16 -23.73
C PRO A 255 -0.83 -5.16 -24.30
N VAL A 256 -1.05 -5.62 -25.53
CA VAL A 256 -0.14 -6.56 -26.22
C VAL A 256 1.24 -5.92 -26.46
N VAL A 257 1.25 -4.67 -26.91
CA VAL A 257 2.50 -3.93 -27.15
C VAL A 257 3.25 -3.72 -25.84
N LEU A 258 2.57 -3.32 -24.77
CA LEU A 258 3.20 -3.11 -23.46
C LEU A 258 3.79 -4.41 -22.90
N LYS A 259 3.03 -5.50 -22.93
CA LYS A 259 3.49 -6.82 -22.47
C LYS A 259 4.67 -7.35 -23.29
N LEU A 260 4.67 -7.14 -24.61
CA LEU A 260 5.81 -7.53 -25.47
C LEU A 260 7.06 -6.69 -25.16
N TYR A 261 6.90 -5.38 -25.03
CA TYR A 261 7.98 -4.47 -24.66
C TYR A 261 8.62 -4.86 -23.32
N ALA A 262 7.82 -5.12 -22.29
CA ALA A 262 8.32 -5.56 -20.99
C ALA A 262 9.06 -6.92 -21.06
N ARG A 263 8.61 -7.87 -21.93
CA ARG A 263 9.32 -9.13 -22.15
C ARG A 263 10.70 -8.92 -22.76
N VAL A 264 10.81 -8.03 -23.75
CA VAL A 264 12.09 -7.71 -24.37
C VAL A 264 13.05 -7.07 -23.36
N LEU A 265 12.57 -6.10 -22.59
CA LEU A 265 13.37 -5.46 -21.54
C LEU A 265 13.83 -6.45 -20.47
N GLU A 266 13.00 -7.40 -20.11
CA GLU A 266 13.36 -8.45 -19.15
C GLU A 266 14.47 -9.37 -19.71
N MET A 267 14.44 -9.72 -21.00
CA MET A 267 15.53 -10.48 -21.63
C MET A 267 16.85 -9.70 -21.58
N VAL A 268 16.83 -8.41 -21.88
CA VAL A 268 18.00 -7.53 -21.75
C VAL A 268 18.49 -7.47 -20.32
N SER A 269 17.58 -7.32 -19.35
CA SER A 269 17.90 -7.31 -17.91
C SER A 269 18.59 -8.59 -17.42
N LYS A 270 18.26 -9.75 -17.98
CA LYS A 270 18.94 -11.02 -17.66
C LYS A 270 20.40 -11.01 -18.07
N ILE A 271 20.74 -10.31 -19.17
CA ILE A 271 22.12 -10.19 -19.67
C ILE A 271 22.86 -9.10 -18.89
N THR A 272 22.24 -7.94 -18.70
CA THR A 272 22.89 -6.76 -18.09
C THR A 272 22.92 -6.79 -16.57
N GLY A 273 22.04 -7.59 -15.94
CA GLY A 273 21.87 -7.62 -14.49
C GLY A 273 21.09 -6.44 -13.91
N SER A 274 20.79 -5.40 -14.70
CA SER A 274 20.13 -4.17 -14.29
C SER A 274 18.62 -4.28 -14.30
N ARG A 275 17.93 -3.51 -13.43
CA ARG A 275 16.45 -3.44 -13.42
C ARG A 275 15.96 -2.90 -14.77
N PRO A 276 14.96 -3.52 -15.40
CA PRO A 276 14.33 -3.00 -16.61
C PRO A 276 13.62 -1.67 -16.34
N ALA A 277 13.51 -0.82 -17.36
CA ALA A 277 12.71 0.41 -17.27
C ALA A 277 11.22 0.14 -17.02
N VAL A 278 10.72 -0.98 -17.52
CA VAL A 278 9.39 -1.54 -17.24
C VAL A 278 9.56 -3.04 -17.01
N THR A 279 9.17 -3.53 -15.82
CA THR A 279 9.20 -4.96 -15.52
C THR A 279 7.95 -5.66 -16.07
N LYS A 280 7.94 -6.99 -16.08
CA LYS A 280 6.73 -7.76 -16.45
C LYS A 280 5.60 -7.55 -15.45
N GLU A 281 5.94 -7.43 -14.18
CA GLU A 281 4.99 -7.16 -13.10
C GLU A 281 4.39 -5.76 -13.24
N GLU A 282 5.19 -4.73 -13.56
CA GLU A 282 4.68 -3.38 -13.83
C GLU A 282 3.76 -3.38 -15.06
N ALA A 283 4.13 -4.09 -16.13
CA ALA A 283 3.27 -4.23 -17.30
C ALA A 283 1.98 -5.00 -16.99
N TYR A 284 2.05 -6.00 -16.11
CA TYR A 284 0.88 -6.72 -15.62
C TYR A 284 -0.09 -5.77 -14.92
N PHE A 285 0.36 -5.04 -13.89
CA PHE A 285 -0.47 -4.07 -13.16
C PHE A 285 -1.00 -2.95 -14.07
N SER A 286 -0.17 -2.47 -15.00
CA SER A 286 -0.56 -1.43 -15.98
C SER A 286 -1.65 -1.87 -16.96
N CYS A 287 -1.89 -3.17 -17.10
CA CYS A 287 -2.93 -3.75 -17.96
C CYS A 287 -4.16 -4.24 -17.18
N GLN A 288 -4.16 -4.15 -15.85
CA GLN A 288 -5.30 -4.59 -15.06
C GLN A 288 -6.52 -3.69 -15.28
N SER A 289 -7.69 -4.32 -15.24
CA SER A 289 -8.98 -3.65 -15.37
C SER A 289 -9.93 -4.28 -14.36
N TYR A 290 -10.19 -3.56 -13.28
CA TYR A 290 -11.09 -4.03 -12.24
C TYR A 290 -11.90 -2.89 -11.65
N ARG A 291 -13.03 -3.23 -11.07
CA ARG A 291 -13.82 -2.34 -10.21
C ARG A 291 -13.99 -2.99 -8.85
N VAL A 292 -14.13 -2.18 -7.83
CA VAL A 292 -14.42 -2.70 -6.49
C VAL A 292 -15.72 -2.14 -5.96
N ASN A 293 -16.43 -2.96 -5.18
CA ASN A 293 -17.45 -2.53 -4.26
C ASN A 293 -16.85 -2.50 -2.85
N TYR A 294 -16.90 -1.35 -2.18
CA TYR A 294 -16.40 -1.13 -0.83
C TYR A 294 -17.51 -0.62 0.12
N GLU A 295 -18.78 -0.91 -0.21
CA GLU A 295 -19.93 -0.53 0.62
C GLU A 295 -19.83 -1.10 2.04
N ARG A 296 -19.21 -2.27 2.19
CA ARG A 296 -18.99 -2.86 3.51
C ARG A 296 -18.10 -1.95 4.39
N ALA A 297 -17.02 -1.41 3.86
CA ALA A 297 -16.18 -0.47 4.60
C ALA A 297 -16.94 0.82 4.93
N ILE A 298 -17.80 1.31 4.04
CA ILE A 298 -18.64 2.48 4.30
C ILE A 298 -19.61 2.19 5.45
N ASN A 299 -20.28 1.05 5.42
CA ASN A 299 -21.32 0.70 6.40
C ASN A 299 -20.75 0.30 7.76
N ASP A 300 -19.73 -0.56 7.78
CA ASP A 300 -19.19 -1.14 9.01
C ASP A 300 -18.12 -0.24 9.67
N LEU A 301 -17.32 0.47 8.86
CA LEU A 301 -16.20 1.28 9.34
C LEU A 301 -16.43 2.78 9.22
N CYS A 302 -17.59 3.23 8.71
CA CYS A 302 -17.84 4.64 8.37
C CYS A 302 -16.77 5.22 7.41
N TYR A 303 -16.17 4.36 6.58
CA TYR A 303 -15.16 4.76 5.60
C TYR A 303 -15.72 5.78 4.62
N ARG A 304 -14.94 6.80 4.29
CA ARG A 304 -15.30 7.84 3.33
C ARG A 304 -14.21 7.96 2.28
N ASP A 305 -14.59 7.76 1.03
CA ASP A 305 -13.71 8.03 -0.10
C ASP A 305 -13.58 9.54 -0.37
N VAL A 306 -12.56 9.89 -1.13
CA VAL A 306 -12.24 11.29 -1.49
C VAL A 306 -12.26 11.38 -3.01
N PRO A 307 -12.81 12.48 -3.60
CA PRO A 307 -12.78 12.68 -5.04
C PRO A 307 -11.36 12.57 -5.62
N LEU A 308 -11.23 11.95 -6.79
CA LEU A 308 -9.93 11.75 -7.45
C LEU A 308 -9.19 13.08 -7.69
N GLU A 309 -9.93 14.11 -8.05
CA GLU A 309 -9.43 15.47 -8.27
C GLU A 309 -8.67 16.01 -7.04
N GLN A 310 -9.27 15.84 -5.87
CA GLN A 310 -8.67 16.29 -4.60
C GLN A 310 -7.41 15.47 -4.30
N SER A 311 -7.44 14.17 -4.48
CA SER A 311 -6.29 13.28 -4.23
C SER A 311 -5.10 13.63 -5.16
N ILE A 312 -5.38 14.01 -6.42
CA ILE A 312 -4.36 14.49 -7.35
C ILE A 312 -3.81 15.85 -6.91
N ASP A 313 -4.67 16.77 -6.43
CA ASP A 313 -4.22 18.08 -5.93
C ASP A 313 -3.27 17.92 -4.73
N GLU A 314 -3.60 17.05 -3.79
CA GLU A 314 -2.75 16.73 -2.63
C GLU A 314 -1.39 16.15 -3.06
N ALA A 315 -1.39 15.23 -4.04
CA ALA A 315 -0.16 14.67 -4.58
C ALA A 315 0.71 15.75 -5.27
N ILE A 316 0.12 16.60 -6.10
CA ILE A 316 0.82 17.71 -6.77
C ILE A 316 1.37 18.71 -5.76
N ALA A 317 0.56 19.10 -4.76
CA ALA A 317 0.99 20.02 -3.70
C ALA A 317 2.20 19.45 -2.94
N TYR A 318 2.14 18.19 -2.55
CA TYR A 318 3.24 17.52 -1.88
C TYR A 318 4.51 17.46 -2.74
N LEU A 319 4.39 17.13 -4.02
CA LEU A 319 5.54 17.09 -4.93
C LEU A 319 6.17 18.49 -5.14
N ARG A 320 5.37 19.57 -5.09
CA ARG A 320 5.87 20.94 -5.12
C ARG A 320 6.59 21.31 -3.81
N GLU A 321 6.00 21.00 -2.66
CA GLU A 321 6.64 21.20 -1.34
C GLU A 321 8.01 20.53 -1.26
N LYS A 322 8.12 19.34 -1.86
CA LYS A 322 9.36 18.56 -1.89
C LYS A 322 10.40 19.09 -2.90
N GLY A 323 9.98 19.94 -3.83
CA GLY A 323 10.80 20.44 -4.93
C GLY A 323 10.93 19.48 -6.12
N ASP A 324 10.11 18.42 -6.17
CA ASP A 324 10.07 17.45 -7.29
C ASP A 324 9.29 18.00 -8.49
N LEU A 325 8.48 19.02 -8.29
CA LEU A 325 7.77 19.78 -9.34
C LEU A 325 8.05 21.29 -9.20
N THR A 326 8.25 21.95 -10.34
CA THR A 326 8.27 23.40 -10.38
C THR A 326 6.90 23.98 -10.03
N PRO A 327 6.85 25.16 -9.40
CA PRO A 327 5.61 25.85 -9.04
C PRO A 327 4.63 26.04 -10.20
#